data_34652284c4a6378c335515dec6f7f5c3
#
_entry.id   34652284c4a6378c335515dec6f7f5c3
#
_cell.length_a   1.000
_cell.length_b   1.000
_cell.length_c   1.000
_cell.angle_alpha   90.00
_cell.angle_beta   90.00
_cell.angle_gamma   90.00
#
_symmetry.space_group_name_H-M   'P 1'
#
loop_
_entity.id
_entity.type
_entity.pdbx_description
1 polymer ?
#
loop_
_entity_poly.entity_id
_entity_poly.type
_entity_poly.pdbx_seq_one_letter_code
_entity_poly.pdbx_strand_id
1 'polypeptide(L)'
;MWRFCTFRSPVIRPDLLVTQDWVSLWKNERQGMADNKTKPTELSVAAFIDAITDPIKRADAKALVKLMQDAAGEKPKMWGPSIIGFGSYHYKYDSGREGDMPLISFSPRKTATVLYNVIESSEALLAKLGKHTTGKGCLYIKTLADVDQQVLKAMVVKSLATLRTRNPS
;
A
#
# COMPACT_ATOMS: atom_id res chain seq x y z
N MET A 1 16.74 48.13 -39.66
CA MET A 1 17.99 48.18 -38.86
C MET A 1 17.98 47.02 -37.87
N TRP A 2 18.45 45.84 -38.28
CA TRP A 2 18.45 44.62 -37.51
C TRP A 2 19.83 44.41 -36.89
N ARG A 3 19.95 44.42 -35.57
CA ARG A 3 21.20 44.07 -34.86
C ARG A 3 21.27 42.55 -34.67
N PHE A 4 22.20 41.93 -35.37
CA PHE A 4 22.62 40.55 -35.14
C PHE A 4 23.32 40.44 -33.80
N CYS A 5 22.75 39.67 -32.89
CA CYS A 5 23.38 39.28 -31.64
C CYS A 5 24.13 37.97 -31.91
N THR A 6 25.44 38.05 -32.02
CA THR A 6 26.32 36.90 -32.20
C THR A 6 26.43 36.13 -30.90
N PHE A 7 25.82 34.93 -30.86
CA PHE A 7 25.95 33.97 -29.76
C PHE A 7 27.31 33.29 -29.88
N ARG A 8 28.22 33.66 -29.01
CA ARG A 8 29.55 33.03 -28.88
C ARG A 8 29.39 31.68 -28.16
N SER A 9 29.59 30.59 -28.89
CA SER A 9 29.66 29.24 -28.30
C SER A 9 30.85 29.13 -27.35
N PRO A 10 30.71 28.57 -26.18
CA PRO A 10 31.86 28.30 -25.31
C PRO A 10 32.71 27.16 -25.90
N VAL A 11 34.00 27.45 -26.04
CA VAL A 11 35.05 26.49 -26.44
C VAL A 11 35.17 25.44 -25.36
N ILE A 12 34.80 24.22 -25.68
CA ILE A 12 34.99 23.05 -24.80
C ILE A 12 36.51 22.72 -24.84
N ARG A 13 37.21 22.90 -23.71
CA ARG A 13 38.58 22.46 -23.54
C ARG A 13 38.64 20.95 -23.30
N PRO A 14 39.41 20.17 -24.02
CA PRO A 14 39.43 18.70 -23.94
C PRO A 14 40.30 18.11 -22.83
N ASP A 15 40.80 18.87 -21.89
CA ASP A 15 41.89 18.46 -20.95
C ASP A 15 41.47 18.50 -19.48
N LEU A 16 40.21 18.39 -19.18
CA LEU A 16 39.78 18.05 -17.82
C LEU A 16 39.65 16.53 -17.71
N LEU A 17 40.70 15.91 -17.13
CA LEU A 17 40.73 14.56 -16.63
C LEU A 17 39.32 14.15 -16.08
N VAL A 18 38.72 13.18 -16.75
CA VAL A 18 37.53 12.51 -16.25
C VAL A 18 37.93 11.78 -14.99
N THR A 19 37.90 12.48 -13.85
CA THR A 19 38.11 11.86 -12.56
C THR A 19 36.98 10.89 -12.28
N GLN A 20 37.32 9.75 -11.68
CA GLN A 20 36.39 8.65 -11.34
C GLN A 20 35.19 9.08 -10.44
N ASP A 21 35.13 10.34 -10.06
CA ASP A 21 34.06 10.89 -9.21
C ASP A 21 32.68 10.96 -9.88
N TRP A 22 32.61 11.04 -11.21
CA TRP A 22 31.34 11.02 -11.94
C TRP A 22 30.64 9.67 -11.83
N VAL A 23 31.40 8.58 -11.74
CA VAL A 23 30.83 7.25 -11.59
C VAL A 23 30.26 7.04 -10.20
N SER A 24 30.86 7.64 -9.17
CA SER A 24 30.34 7.63 -7.81
C SER A 24 29.12 8.52 -7.63
N LEU A 25 29.07 9.70 -8.28
CA LEU A 25 27.89 10.56 -8.34
C LEU A 25 26.72 9.86 -9.06
N TRP A 26 26.98 9.20 -10.19
CA TRP A 26 25.97 8.44 -10.93
C TRP A 26 25.48 7.20 -10.17
N LYS A 27 26.31 6.58 -9.34
CA LYS A 27 25.89 5.50 -8.44
C LYS A 27 25.02 6.01 -7.30
N ASN A 28 25.28 7.21 -6.80
CA ASN A 28 24.51 7.79 -5.69
C ASN A 28 23.13 8.30 -6.15
N GLU A 29 22.99 8.79 -7.39
CA GLU A 29 21.70 9.20 -7.93
C GLU A 29 20.75 8.01 -8.22
N ARG A 30 21.28 6.80 -8.46
CA ARG A 30 20.45 5.59 -8.60
C ARG A 30 19.95 5.02 -7.27
N GLN A 31 20.46 5.46 -6.13
CA GLN A 31 19.94 5.08 -4.80
C GLN A 31 18.71 5.91 -4.37
N GLY A 32 18.31 6.91 -5.17
CA GLY A 32 17.10 7.71 -4.99
C GLY A 32 15.82 7.12 -5.59
N MET A 33 15.77 5.84 -5.95
CA MET A 33 14.50 5.15 -6.25
C MET A 33 13.72 5.09 -4.94
N ALA A 34 12.64 5.86 -4.87
CA ALA A 34 11.81 6.02 -3.67
C ALA A 34 11.50 4.65 -3.07
N ASP A 35 12.17 4.37 -1.96
CA ASP A 35 11.97 3.15 -1.20
C ASP A 35 10.49 3.00 -0.84
N ASN A 36 9.92 1.81 -1.00
CA ASN A 36 8.51 1.60 -0.70
C ASN A 36 8.27 1.92 0.78
N LYS A 37 7.52 2.99 1.03
CA LYS A 37 7.13 3.41 2.40
C LYS A 37 6.32 2.34 3.14
N THR A 38 5.74 1.38 2.41
CA THR A 38 4.92 0.31 2.92
C THR A 38 5.70 -1.01 2.78
N LYS A 39 6.59 -1.29 3.73
CA LYS A 39 7.30 -2.56 3.87
C LYS A 39 6.77 -3.31 5.08
N PRO A 40 6.86 -4.65 5.12
CA PRO A 40 6.57 -5.40 6.34
C PRO A 40 7.52 -4.95 7.45
N THR A 41 7.00 -4.81 8.67
CA THR A 41 7.76 -4.40 9.84
C THR A 41 7.58 -5.41 10.96
N GLU A 42 8.55 -5.47 11.86
CA GLU A 42 8.50 -6.33 13.06
C GLU A 42 7.63 -5.76 14.20
N LEU A 43 6.90 -4.66 13.94
CA LEU A 43 6.00 -4.07 14.93
C LEU A 43 4.89 -5.05 15.31
N SER A 44 4.58 -5.13 16.60
CA SER A 44 3.49 -5.97 17.09
C SER A 44 2.13 -5.41 16.69
N VAL A 45 1.34 -6.20 15.96
CA VAL A 45 -0.04 -5.86 15.60
C VAL A 45 -0.89 -5.65 16.86
N ALA A 46 -0.70 -6.47 17.89
CA ALA A 46 -1.42 -6.34 19.16
C ALA A 46 -1.11 -5.02 19.85
N ALA A 47 0.17 -4.67 19.97
CA ALA A 47 0.59 -3.40 20.56
C ALA A 47 0.07 -2.18 19.77
N PHE A 48 0.08 -2.26 18.45
CA PHE A 48 -0.50 -1.22 17.59
C PHE A 48 -1.99 -1.02 17.84
N ILE A 49 -2.76 -2.11 17.92
CA ILE A 49 -4.21 -2.04 18.17
C ILE A 49 -4.49 -1.52 19.58
N ASP A 50 -3.74 -1.99 20.58
CA ASP A 50 -3.96 -1.55 21.97
C ASP A 50 -3.60 -0.07 22.20
N ALA A 51 -2.75 0.50 21.36
CA ALA A 51 -2.43 1.94 21.34
C ALA A 51 -3.55 2.81 20.73
N ILE A 52 -4.59 2.23 20.10
CA ILE A 52 -5.72 2.98 19.59
C ILE A 52 -6.52 3.54 20.78
N THR A 53 -6.60 4.86 20.87
CA THR A 53 -7.26 5.55 21.99
C THR A 53 -8.77 5.36 22.01
N ASP A 54 -9.40 5.36 20.82
CA ASP A 54 -10.85 5.17 20.66
C ASP A 54 -11.23 3.70 20.92
N PRO A 55 -12.04 3.42 21.96
CA PRO A 55 -12.40 2.05 22.34
C PRO A 55 -13.22 1.33 21.27
N ILE A 56 -14.06 2.04 20.53
CA ILE A 56 -14.88 1.45 19.46
C ILE A 56 -13.97 1.02 18.32
N LYS A 57 -13.08 1.89 17.88
CA LYS A 57 -12.11 1.56 16.82
C LYS A 57 -11.15 0.47 17.21
N ARG A 58 -10.75 0.42 18.48
CA ARG A 58 -9.91 -0.67 19.01
C ARG A 58 -10.65 -2.00 18.95
N ALA A 59 -11.91 -2.05 19.35
CA ALA A 59 -12.75 -3.24 19.27
C ALA A 59 -12.97 -3.67 17.82
N ASP A 60 -13.29 -2.73 16.94
CA ASP A 60 -13.47 -2.95 15.50
C ASP A 60 -12.17 -3.50 14.86
N ALA A 61 -11.01 -2.94 15.22
CA ALA A 61 -9.74 -3.41 14.71
C ALA A 61 -9.44 -4.85 15.14
N LYS A 62 -9.73 -5.22 16.40
CA LYS A 62 -9.60 -6.60 16.90
C LYS A 62 -10.52 -7.57 16.15
N ALA A 63 -11.77 -7.17 15.92
CA ALA A 63 -12.75 -7.96 15.18
C ALA A 63 -12.33 -8.13 13.70
N LEU A 64 -11.84 -7.07 13.06
CA LEU A 64 -11.32 -7.12 11.69
C LEU A 64 -10.10 -8.02 11.56
N VAL A 65 -9.16 -7.96 12.50
CA VAL A 65 -8.02 -8.88 12.50
C VAL A 65 -8.49 -10.31 12.48
N LYS A 66 -9.42 -10.68 13.38
CA LYS A 66 -9.96 -12.04 13.46
C LYS A 66 -10.67 -12.44 12.15
N LEU A 67 -11.55 -11.59 11.64
CA LEU A 67 -12.31 -11.83 10.40
C LEU A 67 -11.37 -12.06 9.21
N MET A 68 -10.37 -11.18 9.04
CA MET A 68 -9.46 -11.24 7.91
C MET A 68 -8.44 -12.36 8.04
N GLN A 69 -8.00 -12.66 9.26
CA GLN A 69 -7.12 -13.80 9.54
C GLN A 69 -7.82 -15.13 9.24
N ASP A 70 -9.07 -15.28 9.68
CA ASP A 70 -9.87 -16.49 9.42
C ASP A 70 -10.12 -16.66 7.91
N ALA A 71 -10.30 -15.56 7.18
CA ALA A 71 -10.51 -15.60 5.73
C ALA A 71 -9.22 -15.86 4.95
N ALA A 72 -8.09 -15.29 5.38
CA ALA A 72 -6.81 -15.41 4.70
C ALA A 72 -6.09 -16.72 5.02
N GLY A 73 -6.32 -17.28 6.22
CA GLY A 73 -5.55 -18.41 6.76
C GLY A 73 -4.12 -18.04 7.17
N GLU A 74 -3.81 -16.74 7.24
CA GLU A 74 -2.47 -16.23 7.51
C GLU A 74 -2.44 -15.25 8.67
N LYS A 75 -1.32 -15.22 9.40
CA LYS A 75 -1.14 -14.32 10.54
C LYS A 75 -1.04 -12.85 10.06
N PRO A 76 -1.61 -11.90 10.80
CA PRO A 76 -1.48 -10.49 10.51
C PRO A 76 -0.04 -10.02 10.66
N LYS A 77 0.40 -9.13 9.78
CA LYS A 77 1.70 -8.42 9.86
C LYS A 77 1.49 -6.93 9.72
N MET A 78 2.35 -6.15 10.41
CA MET A 78 2.38 -4.72 10.20
C MET A 78 3.10 -4.36 8.90
N TRP A 79 2.53 -3.41 8.17
CA TRP A 79 3.08 -2.84 6.94
C TRP A 79 3.19 -1.32 7.11
N GLY A 80 4.42 -0.85 7.19
CA GLY A 80 4.67 0.53 7.62
C GLY A 80 4.12 0.80 9.03
N PRO A 81 3.82 2.05 9.37
CA PRO A 81 3.47 2.43 10.75
C PRO A 81 2.00 2.17 11.13
N SER A 82 1.09 1.89 10.20
CA SER A 82 -0.34 1.94 10.47
C SER A 82 -1.23 1.00 9.65
N ILE A 83 -0.65 0.10 8.89
CA ILE A 83 -1.40 -0.85 8.05
C ILE A 83 -1.20 -2.26 8.60
N ILE A 84 -2.30 -2.99 8.78
CA ILE A 84 -2.30 -4.40 9.14
C ILE A 84 -2.64 -5.19 7.88
N GLY A 85 -1.73 -6.05 7.44
CA GLY A 85 -1.85 -6.84 6.22
C GLY A 85 -1.87 -8.34 6.46
N PHE A 86 -2.47 -9.07 5.51
CA PHE A 86 -2.62 -10.53 5.53
C PHE A 86 -2.19 -11.08 4.17
N GLY A 87 -1.32 -12.07 4.21
CA GLY A 87 -0.65 -12.57 3.03
C GLY A 87 0.25 -11.54 2.38
N SER A 88 1.07 -11.96 1.45
CA SER A 88 1.92 -11.06 0.68
C SER A 88 2.11 -11.61 -0.74
N TYR A 89 2.37 -10.73 -1.67
CA TYR A 89 2.79 -11.06 -3.01
C TYR A 89 3.91 -10.12 -3.44
N HIS A 90 4.80 -10.64 -4.27
CA HIS A 90 5.87 -9.85 -4.87
C HIS A 90 5.38 -9.26 -6.19
N TYR A 91 5.47 -7.94 -6.35
CA TYR A 91 5.16 -7.30 -7.62
C TYR A 91 6.43 -6.81 -8.30
N LYS A 92 6.43 -6.90 -9.62
CA LYS A 92 7.49 -6.37 -10.47
C LYS A 92 6.87 -5.67 -11.67
N TYR A 93 7.18 -4.39 -11.83
CA TYR A 93 6.77 -3.59 -12.98
C TYR A 93 7.82 -3.62 -14.08
N ASP A 94 7.41 -3.41 -15.32
CA ASP A 94 8.32 -3.33 -16.48
C ASP A 94 9.37 -2.23 -16.32
N SER A 95 9.09 -1.21 -15.51
CA SER A 95 10.04 -0.15 -15.14
C SER A 95 11.17 -0.62 -14.22
N GLY A 96 11.20 -1.91 -13.82
CA GLY A 96 12.17 -2.48 -12.89
C GLY A 96 11.86 -2.21 -11.41
N ARG A 97 10.76 -1.50 -11.10
CA ARG A 97 10.32 -1.33 -9.72
C ARG A 97 9.66 -2.61 -9.22
N GLU A 98 10.16 -3.15 -8.12
CA GLU A 98 9.65 -4.36 -7.49
C GLU A 98 9.50 -4.18 -5.98
N GLY A 99 8.76 -5.07 -5.34
CA GLY A 99 8.59 -5.09 -3.89
C GLY A 99 7.44 -5.98 -3.44
N ASP A 100 7.29 -6.09 -2.13
CA ASP A 100 6.23 -6.87 -1.52
C ASP A 100 5.05 -6.01 -1.13
N MET A 101 3.85 -6.54 -1.30
CA MET A 101 2.60 -5.91 -0.87
C MET A 101 1.69 -6.93 -0.21
N PRO A 102 0.86 -6.51 0.77
CA PRO A 102 -0.13 -7.41 1.34
C PRO A 102 -1.23 -7.72 0.34
N LEU A 103 -1.71 -8.97 0.31
CA LEU A 103 -2.86 -9.36 -0.51
C LEU A 103 -4.07 -8.52 -0.15
N ILE A 104 -4.43 -8.53 1.13
CA ILE A 104 -5.47 -7.67 1.69
C ILE A 104 -4.93 -6.97 2.93
N SER A 105 -5.44 -5.81 3.24
CA SER A 105 -5.01 -5.09 4.45
C SER A 105 -6.05 -4.08 4.90
N PHE A 106 -5.89 -3.58 6.12
CA PHE A 106 -6.67 -2.46 6.62
C PHE A 106 -5.85 -1.52 7.49
N SER A 107 -6.34 -0.29 7.63
CA SER A 107 -5.74 0.72 8.49
C SER A 107 -6.84 1.43 9.29
N PRO A 108 -6.84 1.34 10.63
CA PRO A 108 -7.76 2.08 11.48
C PRO A 108 -7.32 3.55 11.53
N ARG A 109 -7.92 4.40 10.72
CA ARG A 109 -7.61 5.83 10.67
C ARG A 109 -8.57 6.63 11.54
N LYS A 110 -8.22 7.89 11.81
CA LYS A 110 -8.99 8.77 12.70
C LYS A 110 -10.46 8.94 12.26
N THR A 111 -10.73 9.10 10.99
CA THR A 111 -12.07 9.35 10.44
C THR A 111 -12.84 8.09 10.03
N ALA A 112 -12.13 7.06 9.57
CA ALA A 112 -12.72 5.81 9.11
C ALA A 112 -11.67 4.71 9.12
N THR A 113 -12.08 3.47 9.20
CA THR A 113 -11.23 2.31 8.90
C THR A 113 -11.20 2.12 7.39
N VAL A 114 -10.00 2.06 6.83
CA VAL A 114 -9.78 1.87 5.40
C VAL A 114 -9.37 0.43 5.16
N LEU A 115 -10.10 -0.28 4.33
CA LEU A 115 -9.75 -1.62 3.87
C LEU A 115 -9.24 -1.54 2.44
N TYR A 116 -8.13 -2.22 2.16
CA TYR A 116 -7.48 -2.22 0.86
C TYR A 116 -7.64 -3.57 0.19
N ASN A 117 -7.87 -3.55 -1.12
CA ASN A 117 -8.00 -4.73 -1.97
C ASN A 117 -9.17 -5.67 -1.59
N VAL A 118 -10.24 -5.16 -0.96
CA VAL A 118 -11.40 -5.97 -0.55
C VAL A 118 -12.65 -5.74 -1.41
N ILE A 119 -12.59 -4.83 -2.37
CA ILE A 119 -13.74 -4.50 -3.23
C ILE A 119 -13.68 -5.17 -4.62
N GLU A 120 -12.62 -5.88 -4.92
CA GLU A 120 -12.43 -6.50 -6.22
C GLU A 120 -13.52 -7.54 -6.52
N SER A 121 -14.17 -7.37 -7.67
CA SER A 121 -15.25 -8.25 -8.13
C SER A 121 -16.44 -8.38 -7.15
N SER A 122 -16.67 -7.38 -6.29
CA SER A 122 -17.65 -7.46 -5.18
C SER A 122 -18.83 -6.49 -5.31
N GLU A 123 -19.12 -5.96 -6.49
CA GLU A 123 -20.20 -4.94 -6.70
C GLU A 123 -21.56 -5.36 -6.12
N ALA A 124 -21.99 -6.60 -6.38
CA ALA A 124 -23.26 -7.11 -5.84
C ALA A 124 -23.25 -7.24 -4.31
N LEU A 125 -22.08 -7.45 -3.69
CA LEU A 125 -21.93 -7.52 -2.23
C LEU A 125 -21.86 -6.13 -1.63
N LEU A 126 -21.25 -5.16 -2.30
CA LEU A 126 -21.22 -3.77 -1.86
C LEU A 126 -22.62 -3.22 -1.64
N ALA A 127 -23.57 -3.53 -2.53
CA ALA A 127 -24.96 -3.09 -2.39
C ALA A 127 -25.65 -3.61 -1.10
N LYS A 128 -25.14 -4.71 -0.51
CA LYS A 128 -25.68 -5.34 0.71
C LYS A 128 -24.87 -5.03 1.95
N LEU A 129 -23.72 -4.35 1.81
CA LEU A 129 -22.77 -4.18 2.90
C LEU A 129 -23.25 -3.24 4.02
N GLY A 130 -24.10 -2.27 3.71
CA GLY A 130 -24.53 -1.23 4.66
C GLY A 130 -23.83 0.11 4.42
N LYS A 131 -23.60 0.91 5.47
CA LYS A 131 -23.03 2.26 5.34
C LYS A 131 -21.52 2.22 5.08
N HIS A 132 -21.14 2.53 3.88
CA HIS A 132 -19.74 2.59 3.46
C HIS A 132 -19.51 3.68 2.42
N THR A 133 -18.26 3.98 2.14
CA THR A 133 -17.83 4.73 0.95
C THR A 133 -16.71 3.97 0.26
N THR A 134 -16.61 4.13 -1.04
CA THR A 134 -15.56 3.48 -1.84
C THR A 134 -14.64 4.51 -2.47
N GLY A 135 -13.39 4.12 -2.68
CA GLY A 135 -12.42 4.84 -3.47
C GLY A 135 -11.77 3.90 -4.48
N LYS A 136 -10.73 4.35 -5.14
CA LYS A 136 -10.00 3.54 -6.13
C LYS A 136 -9.28 2.35 -5.44
N GLY A 137 -9.99 1.21 -5.34
CA GLY A 137 -9.47 -0.01 -4.68
C GLY A 137 -9.62 -0.03 -3.15
N CYS A 138 -10.24 0.96 -2.54
CA CYS A 138 -10.38 1.08 -1.09
C CYS A 138 -11.84 1.09 -0.66
N LEU A 139 -12.13 0.46 0.48
CA LEU A 139 -13.40 0.50 1.17
C LEU A 139 -13.22 1.27 2.49
N TYR A 140 -14.10 2.22 2.75
CA TYR A 140 -14.08 3.04 3.97
C TYR A 140 -15.33 2.76 4.79
N ILE A 141 -15.15 2.39 6.05
CA ILE A 141 -16.23 2.19 7.03
C ILE A 141 -15.93 3.01 8.28
N LYS A 142 -16.97 3.59 8.89
CA LYS A 142 -16.81 4.35 10.14
C LYS A 142 -16.67 3.41 11.33
N THR A 143 -17.63 2.49 11.47
CA THR A 143 -17.65 1.45 12.50
C THR A 143 -18.09 0.12 11.88
N LEU A 144 -17.71 -1.00 12.49
CA LEU A 144 -18.19 -2.32 12.05
C LEU A 144 -19.68 -2.51 12.25
N ALA A 145 -20.29 -1.76 13.17
CA ALA A 145 -21.74 -1.77 13.39
C ALA A 145 -22.54 -1.18 12.21
N ASP A 146 -21.93 -0.36 11.37
CA ASP A 146 -22.57 0.24 10.20
C ASP A 146 -22.68 -0.74 9.01
N VAL A 147 -21.99 -1.89 9.07
CA VAL A 147 -21.88 -2.84 7.96
C VAL A 147 -22.26 -4.26 8.37
N ASP A 148 -22.74 -5.04 7.41
CA ASP A 148 -22.97 -6.47 7.59
C ASP A 148 -21.63 -7.22 7.53
N GLN A 149 -21.24 -7.79 8.66
CA GLN A 149 -19.95 -8.49 8.81
C GLN A 149 -19.88 -9.79 7.99
N GLN A 150 -21.02 -10.45 7.72
CA GLN A 150 -21.05 -11.64 6.88
C GLN A 150 -20.80 -11.27 5.42
N VAL A 151 -21.42 -10.19 4.96
CA VAL A 151 -21.19 -9.64 3.63
C VAL A 151 -19.74 -9.18 3.50
N LEU A 152 -19.20 -8.48 4.52
CA LEU A 152 -17.79 -8.07 4.53
C LEU A 152 -16.84 -9.28 4.43
N LYS A 153 -17.11 -10.34 5.19
CA LYS A 153 -16.34 -11.59 5.13
C LYS A 153 -16.39 -12.22 3.74
N ALA A 154 -17.56 -12.28 3.12
CA ALA A 154 -17.70 -12.80 1.77
C ALA A 154 -16.90 -11.97 0.73
N MET A 155 -16.89 -10.65 0.88
CA MET A 155 -16.09 -9.76 0.04
C MET A 155 -14.58 -10.02 0.20
N VAL A 156 -14.11 -10.16 1.43
CA VAL A 156 -12.71 -10.48 1.75
C VAL A 156 -12.30 -11.81 1.12
N VAL A 157 -13.09 -12.86 1.29
CA VAL A 157 -12.80 -14.19 0.72
C VAL A 157 -12.75 -14.13 -0.80
N LYS A 158 -13.71 -13.45 -1.43
CA LYS A 158 -13.77 -13.33 -2.90
C LYS A 158 -12.59 -12.55 -3.45
N SER A 159 -12.24 -11.43 -2.82
CA SER A 159 -11.07 -10.63 -3.21
C SER A 159 -9.77 -11.41 -3.05
N LEU A 160 -9.60 -12.17 -1.97
CA LEU A 160 -8.44 -13.04 -1.77
C LEU A 160 -8.31 -14.10 -2.87
N ALA A 161 -9.41 -14.75 -3.25
CA ALA A 161 -9.40 -15.74 -4.33
C ALA A 161 -8.92 -15.09 -5.64
N THR A 162 -9.47 -13.93 -5.99
CA THR A 162 -9.08 -13.19 -7.20
C THR A 162 -7.60 -12.75 -7.16
N LEU A 163 -7.14 -12.23 -6.02
CA LEU A 163 -5.77 -11.74 -5.88
C LEU A 163 -4.74 -12.88 -5.91
N ARG A 164 -5.04 -14.03 -5.30
CA ARG A 164 -4.19 -15.22 -5.37
C ARG A 164 -4.07 -15.78 -6.80
N THR A 165 -5.16 -15.73 -7.57
CA THR A 165 -5.13 -16.14 -8.98
C THR A 165 -4.28 -15.21 -9.84
N ARG A 166 -4.29 -13.91 -9.56
CA ARG A 166 -3.47 -12.92 -10.28
C ARG A 166 -2.00 -12.92 -9.88
N ASN A 167 -1.71 -13.29 -8.65
CA ASN A 167 -0.37 -13.27 -8.08
C ASN A 167 -0.06 -14.64 -7.48
N PRO A 168 0.21 -15.66 -8.31
CA PRO A 168 0.63 -16.96 -7.83
C PRO A 168 1.99 -16.82 -7.12
N SER A 169 2.08 -17.39 -5.92
CA SER A 169 3.32 -17.44 -5.10
C SER A 169 4.33 -18.37 -5.72
#